data_ae1f1ac8b1b4397e6938b510347f21e7
#
_entry.id   ae1f1ac8b1b4397e6938b510347f21e7
#
_cell.length_a   1.000
_cell.length_b   1.000
_cell.length_c   1.000
_cell.angle_alpha   90.00
_cell.angle_beta   90.00
_cell.angle_gamma   90.00
#
_symmetry.space_group_name_H-M   'P 1'
#
loop_
_entity.id
_entity.type
_entity.pdbx_description
1 polymer ?
#
loop_
_entity_poly.entity_id
_entity_poly.type
_entity_poly.pdbx_seq_one_letter_code
_entity_poly.pdbx_strand_id
1 'polypeptide(L)'
;MVKRSDAVKNAQLIMHTAQTLFNNEEVEKVSMKKIAETAQIGTGTLYRHFSDKSEICHALLEHHIEAMFEKIEQQKQHVTDQQELLRFIFLTLIQLMEDHVDLLKEIERKDKQNRVMMQTPFYLKLKAEVVSCITQLQIVADPDFHADLLLNSFSADVFEYQHYVKKIPSEQFVDRVLKIFVRGVQS
;
A
#
# COMPACT_ATOMS: atom_id res chain seq x y z
N MET A 1 -20.45 -25.91 14.32
CA MET A 1 -20.61 -24.93 13.22
C MET A 1 -20.84 -23.49 13.69
N VAL A 2 -21.39 -23.23 14.87
CA VAL A 2 -21.70 -21.88 15.40
C VAL A 2 -20.45 -20.99 15.57
N LYS A 3 -19.35 -21.50 16.11
CA LYS A 3 -18.11 -20.71 16.39
C LYS A 3 -17.46 -20.03 15.16
N ARG A 4 -17.58 -20.59 13.96
CA ARG A 4 -16.94 -20.02 12.75
C ARG A 4 -17.75 -18.84 12.18
N SER A 5 -19.08 -18.91 12.31
CA SER A 5 -20.00 -17.82 11.91
C SER A 5 -19.81 -16.57 12.81
N ASP A 6 -19.62 -16.78 14.13
CA ASP A 6 -19.46 -15.69 15.08
C ASP A 6 -18.10 -15.00 14.93
N ALA A 7 -17.04 -15.76 14.57
CA ALA A 7 -15.74 -15.20 14.27
C ALA A 7 -15.77 -14.28 13.05
N VAL A 8 -16.41 -14.70 11.96
CA VAL A 8 -16.54 -13.85 10.75
C VAL A 8 -17.35 -12.58 11.04
N LYS A 9 -18.46 -12.70 11.78
CA LYS A 9 -19.28 -11.54 12.16
C LYS A 9 -18.49 -10.55 13.03
N ASN A 10 -17.71 -11.05 13.98
CA ASN A 10 -16.87 -10.17 14.81
C ASN A 10 -15.78 -9.46 14.00
N ALA A 11 -15.12 -10.14 13.08
CA ALA A 11 -14.12 -9.51 12.20
C ALA A 11 -14.76 -8.39 11.35
N GLN A 12 -15.91 -8.66 10.77
CA GLN A 12 -16.66 -7.65 9.99
C GLN A 12 -17.10 -6.47 10.85
N LEU A 13 -17.60 -6.71 12.07
CA LEU A 13 -17.97 -5.66 13.01
C LEU A 13 -16.78 -4.79 13.38
N ILE A 14 -15.62 -5.39 13.66
CA ILE A 14 -14.37 -4.67 13.97
C ILE A 14 -13.96 -3.78 12.79
N MET A 15 -13.92 -4.33 11.57
CA MET A 15 -13.55 -3.59 10.37
C MET A 15 -14.50 -2.42 10.10
N HIS A 16 -15.82 -2.66 10.18
CA HIS A 16 -16.83 -1.61 9.99
C HIS A 16 -16.70 -0.49 11.03
N THR A 17 -16.49 -0.86 12.30
CA THR A 17 -16.28 0.10 13.39
C THR A 17 -15.00 0.91 13.19
N ALA A 18 -13.90 0.25 12.83
CA ALA A 18 -12.63 0.91 12.56
C ALA A 18 -12.76 1.87 11.37
N GLN A 19 -13.37 1.45 10.27
CA GLN A 19 -13.64 2.31 9.11
C GLN A 19 -14.44 3.55 9.47
N THR A 20 -15.48 3.39 10.30
CA THR A 20 -16.31 4.51 10.78
C THR A 20 -15.50 5.49 11.62
N LEU A 21 -14.64 4.98 12.51
CA LEU A 21 -13.76 5.81 13.33
C LEU A 21 -12.72 6.54 12.47
N PHE A 22 -12.09 5.86 11.53
CA PHE A 22 -11.06 6.43 10.63
C PHE A 22 -11.64 7.47 9.66
N ASN A 23 -12.91 7.39 9.32
CA ASN A 23 -13.58 8.42 8.52
C ASN A 23 -13.86 9.72 9.31
N ASN A 24 -13.91 9.64 10.63
CA ASN A 24 -14.25 10.77 11.50
C ASN A 24 -13.07 11.33 12.29
N GLU A 25 -11.97 10.58 12.36
CA GLU A 25 -10.79 10.93 13.15
C GLU A 25 -9.52 10.47 12.43
N GLU A 26 -8.40 11.16 12.70
CA GLU A 26 -7.10 10.71 12.19
C GLU A 26 -6.78 9.27 12.64
N VAL A 27 -6.41 8.41 11.72
CA VAL A 27 -6.10 6.99 11.98
C VAL A 27 -5.11 6.83 13.13
N GLU A 28 -4.12 7.72 13.21
CA GLU A 28 -3.09 7.69 14.26
C GLU A 28 -3.68 7.83 15.66
N LYS A 29 -4.70 8.68 15.83
CA LYS A 29 -5.37 8.96 17.13
C LYS A 29 -6.32 7.88 17.59
N VAL A 30 -6.75 6.98 16.70
CA VAL A 30 -7.64 5.87 17.03
C VAL A 30 -6.83 4.71 17.64
N SER A 31 -7.17 4.31 18.85
CA SER A 31 -6.52 3.17 19.53
C SER A 31 -7.32 1.88 19.38
N MET A 32 -6.65 0.72 19.50
CA MET A 32 -7.30 -0.59 19.56
C MET A 32 -8.37 -0.67 20.67
N LYS A 33 -8.09 -0.06 21.83
CA LYS A 33 -9.06 0.03 22.93
C LYS A 33 -10.32 0.78 22.51
N LYS A 34 -10.18 1.93 21.85
CA LYS A 34 -11.33 2.71 21.34
C LYS A 34 -12.16 1.93 20.34
N ILE A 35 -11.50 1.18 19.42
CA ILE A 35 -12.20 0.31 18.46
C ILE A 35 -13.03 -0.75 19.22
N ALA A 36 -12.44 -1.44 20.21
CA ALA A 36 -13.14 -2.45 20.99
C ALA A 36 -14.35 -1.89 21.74
N GLU A 37 -14.19 -0.74 22.41
CA GLU A 37 -15.24 -0.05 23.16
C GLU A 37 -16.39 0.38 22.22
N THR A 38 -16.06 0.97 21.07
CA THR A 38 -17.08 1.40 20.08
C THR A 38 -17.80 0.21 19.45
N ALA A 39 -17.09 -0.89 19.16
CA ALA A 39 -17.68 -2.13 18.67
C ALA A 39 -18.45 -2.91 19.76
N GLN A 40 -18.42 -2.48 21.01
CA GLN A 40 -19.03 -3.15 22.17
C GLN A 40 -18.55 -4.60 22.35
N ILE A 41 -17.26 -4.85 22.11
CA ILE A 41 -16.62 -6.15 22.31
C ILE A 41 -15.48 -6.05 23.33
N GLY A 42 -15.15 -7.18 23.96
CA GLY A 42 -13.98 -7.25 24.82
C GLY A 42 -12.67 -7.07 24.03
N THR A 43 -11.69 -6.36 24.62
CA THR A 43 -10.36 -6.15 24.03
C THR A 43 -9.69 -7.48 23.67
N GLY A 44 -9.82 -8.53 24.52
CA GLY A 44 -9.32 -9.87 24.18
C GLY A 44 -9.98 -10.50 22.96
N THR A 45 -11.23 -10.16 22.65
CA THR A 45 -11.90 -10.58 21.43
C THR A 45 -11.31 -9.85 20.23
N LEU A 46 -11.09 -8.53 20.33
CA LEU A 46 -10.43 -7.76 19.28
C LEU A 46 -9.04 -8.31 18.95
N TYR A 47 -8.18 -8.46 19.97
CA TYR A 47 -6.80 -8.96 19.77
C TYR A 47 -6.71 -10.40 19.27
N ARG A 48 -7.75 -11.18 19.39
CA ARG A 48 -7.83 -12.52 18.78
C ARG A 48 -8.09 -12.48 17.28
N HIS A 49 -8.69 -11.38 16.76
CA HIS A 49 -8.96 -11.19 15.33
C HIS A 49 -7.86 -10.39 14.63
N PHE A 50 -7.36 -9.37 15.30
CA PHE A 50 -6.34 -8.46 14.78
C PHE A 50 -5.30 -8.19 15.87
N SER A 51 -4.06 -8.51 15.61
CA SER A 51 -2.96 -8.36 16.59
C SER A 51 -2.68 -6.89 16.90
N ASP A 52 -3.02 -5.99 15.97
CA ASP A 52 -2.84 -4.55 16.09
C ASP A 52 -3.64 -3.77 15.04
N LYS A 53 -3.51 -2.45 15.08
CA LYS A 53 -4.21 -1.52 14.18
C LYS A 53 -3.75 -1.66 12.72
N SER A 54 -2.48 -1.96 12.48
CA SER A 54 -1.95 -2.16 11.14
C SER A 54 -2.63 -3.33 10.41
N GLU A 55 -2.92 -4.44 11.12
CA GLU A 55 -3.67 -5.55 10.52
C GLU A 55 -5.10 -5.16 10.14
N ILE A 56 -5.74 -4.29 10.94
CA ILE A 56 -7.07 -3.75 10.58
C ILE A 56 -6.96 -2.87 9.32
N CYS A 57 -5.93 -2.00 9.24
CA CYS A 57 -5.68 -1.17 8.07
C CYS A 57 -5.42 -2.03 6.82
N HIS A 58 -4.64 -3.11 6.92
CA HIS A 58 -4.43 -4.06 5.84
C HIS A 58 -5.75 -4.69 5.36
N ALA A 59 -6.57 -5.19 6.30
CA ALA A 59 -7.85 -5.81 5.96
C ALA A 59 -8.82 -4.83 5.27
N LEU A 60 -8.80 -3.55 5.67
CA LEU A 60 -9.59 -2.51 5.01
C LEU A 60 -9.11 -2.18 3.60
N LEU A 61 -7.80 -2.31 3.34
CA LEU A 61 -7.21 -2.04 2.03
C LEU A 61 -7.23 -3.24 1.08
N GLU A 62 -7.44 -4.46 1.57
CA GLU A 62 -7.28 -5.70 0.80
C GLU A 62 -8.00 -5.66 -0.55
N HIS A 63 -9.27 -5.26 -0.56
CA HIS A 63 -10.06 -5.16 -1.80
C HIS A 63 -9.52 -4.09 -2.78
N HIS A 64 -9.04 -2.96 -2.27
CA HIS A 64 -8.46 -1.90 -3.09
C HIS A 64 -7.11 -2.30 -3.69
N ILE A 65 -6.31 -3.05 -2.92
CA ILE A 65 -5.04 -3.63 -3.36
C ILE A 65 -5.28 -4.69 -4.45
N GLU A 66 -6.26 -5.58 -4.27
CA GLU A 66 -6.65 -6.56 -5.29
C GLU A 66 -7.07 -5.87 -6.59
N ALA A 67 -7.96 -4.88 -6.51
CA ALA A 67 -8.41 -4.11 -7.68
C ALA A 67 -7.25 -3.36 -8.37
N MET A 68 -6.24 -2.87 -7.63
CA MET A 68 -5.03 -2.28 -8.18
C MET A 68 -4.26 -3.29 -9.03
N PHE A 69 -4.03 -4.49 -8.52
CA PHE A 69 -3.31 -5.54 -9.27
C PHE A 69 -4.10 -6.05 -10.47
N GLU A 70 -5.42 -6.15 -10.38
CA GLU A 70 -6.26 -6.49 -11.54
C GLU A 70 -6.12 -5.47 -12.67
N LYS A 71 -6.09 -4.16 -12.35
CA LYS A 71 -5.83 -3.11 -13.34
C LYS A 71 -4.46 -3.25 -14.00
N ILE A 72 -3.42 -3.56 -13.21
CA ILE A 72 -2.07 -3.80 -13.74
C ILE A 72 -2.05 -5.00 -14.69
N GLU A 73 -2.67 -6.12 -14.32
CA GLU A 73 -2.76 -7.31 -15.18
C GLU A 73 -3.53 -7.04 -16.48
N GLN A 74 -4.62 -6.29 -16.43
CA GLN A 74 -5.35 -5.87 -17.63
C GLN A 74 -4.49 -5.01 -18.54
N GLN A 75 -3.75 -4.04 -17.98
CA GLN A 75 -2.89 -3.15 -18.75
C GLN A 75 -1.74 -3.89 -19.46
N LYS A 76 -1.17 -4.91 -18.83
CA LYS A 76 -0.13 -5.78 -19.41
C LYS A 76 -0.56 -6.44 -20.73
N GLN A 77 -1.86 -6.67 -20.92
CA GLN A 77 -2.39 -7.26 -22.14
C GLN A 77 -2.45 -6.26 -23.30
N HIS A 78 -2.39 -4.97 -23.05
CA HIS A 78 -2.59 -3.91 -24.03
C HIS A 78 -1.33 -3.07 -24.30
N VAL A 79 -0.39 -3.04 -23.36
CA VAL A 79 0.83 -2.22 -23.42
C VAL A 79 2.04 -3.10 -23.66
N THR A 80 2.78 -2.82 -24.74
CA THR A 80 4.05 -3.50 -25.09
C THR A 80 5.27 -2.70 -24.63
N ASP A 81 5.16 -1.38 -24.47
CA ASP A 81 6.22 -0.52 -23.98
C ASP A 81 6.35 -0.67 -22.45
N GLN A 82 7.48 -1.19 -22.01
CA GLN A 82 7.76 -1.43 -20.61
C GLN A 82 7.95 -0.15 -19.79
N GLN A 83 8.33 0.97 -20.39
CA GLN A 83 8.37 2.26 -19.70
C GLN A 83 6.95 2.78 -19.43
N GLU A 84 6.06 2.64 -20.39
CA GLU A 84 4.65 2.98 -20.25
C GLU A 84 3.97 2.09 -19.20
N LEU A 85 4.23 0.78 -19.20
CA LEU A 85 3.72 -0.13 -18.20
C LEU A 85 4.24 0.22 -16.79
N LEU A 86 5.53 0.49 -16.65
CA LEU A 86 6.14 0.91 -15.40
C LEU A 86 5.50 2.21 -14.88
N ARG A 87 5.29 3.18 -15.77
CA ARG A 87 4.58 4.42 -15.44
C ARG A 87 3.15 4.14 -14.96
N PHE A 88 2.42 3.27 -15.63
CA PHE A 88 1.07 2.88 -15.25
C PHE A 88 1.01 2.22 -13.86
N ILE A 89 1.95 1.32 -13.56
CA ILE A 89 2.07 0.68 -12.23
C ILE A 89 2.18 1.74 -11.14
N PHE A 90 3.08 2.74 -11.31
CA PHE A 90 3.28 3.77 -10.30
C PHE A 90 2.12 4.77 -10.21
N LEU A 91 1.46 5.09 -11.32
CA LEU A 91 0.25 5.92 -11.27
C LEU A 91 -0.89 5.21 -10.53
N THR A 92 -1.04 3.91 -10.73
CA THR A 92 -2.06 3.11 -10.04
C THR A 92 -1.74 2.98 -8.54
N LEU A 93 -0.45 2.84 -8.18
CA LEU A 93 0.01 2.88 -6.79
C LEU A 93 -0.27 4.25 -6.14
N ILE A 94 0.04 5.35 -6.84
CA ILE A 94 -0.22 6.70 -6.35
C ILE A 94 -1.72 6.94 -6.14
N GLN A 95 -2.57 6.45 -7.03
CA GLN A 95 -4.02 6.54 -6.84
C GLN A 95 -4.48 5.83 -5.55
N LEU A 96 -3.94 4.63 -5.27
CA LEU A 96 -4.19 3.94 -4.00
C LEU A 96 -3.74 4.77 -2.80
N MET A 97 -2.60 5.47 -2.91
CA MET A 97 -2.09 6.34 -1.86
C MET A 97 -2.94 7.59 -1.66
N GLU A 98 -3.39 8.24 -2.75
CA GLU A 98 -4.29 9.40 -2.67
C GLU A 98 -5.58 9.07 -1.91
N ASP A 99 -6.14 7.90 -2.21
CA ASP A 99 -7.41 7.47 -1.64
C ASP A 99 -7.27 6.99 -0.17
N HIS A 100 -6.07 6.51 0.25
CA HIS A 100 -5.88 5.78 1.50
C HIS A 100 -4.57 6.09 2.25
N VAL A 101 -4.00 7.29 2.10
CA VAL A 101 -2.68 7.64 2.64
C VAL A 101 -2.53 7.38 4.14
N ASP A 102 -3.56 7.67 4.95
CA ASP A 102 -3.49 7.51 6.41
C ASP A 102 -3.46 6.04 6.85
N LEU A 103 -4.17 5.16 6.11
CA LEU A 103 -4.11 3.71 6.36
C LEU A 103 -2.73 3.15 6.00
N LEU A 104 -2.18 3.57 4.86
CA LEU A 104 -0.86 3.17 4.40
C LEU A 104 0.25 3.65 5.34
N LYS A 105 0.16 4.87 5.85
CA LYS A 105 1.10 5.39 6.87
C LYS A 105 1.09 4.58 8.15
N GLU A 106 -0.08 4.15 8.65
CA GLU A 106 -0.16 3.30 9.83
C GLU A 106 0.51 1.94 9.61
N ILE A 107 0.34 1.37 8.40
CA ILE A 107 1.01 0.13 8.00
C ILE A 107 2.52 0.33 7.95
N GLU A 108 3.00 1.34 7.21
CA GLU A 108 4.43 1.64 7.08
C GLU A 108 5.09 1.97 8.42
N ARG A 109 4.39 2.69 9.30
CA ARG A 109 4.92 3.06 10.63
C ARG A 109 5.27 1.82 11.45
N LYS A 110 4.42 0.80 11.44
CA LYS A 110 4.68 -0.47 12.11
C LYS A 110 5.82 -1.22 11.44
N ASP A 111 5.81 -1.28 10.13
CA ASP A 111 6.80 -2.01 9.35
C ASP A 111 8.20 -1.42 9.49
N LYS A 112 8.33 -0.08 9.58
CA LYS A 112 9.60 0.58 9.90
C LYS A 112 10.19 0.13 11.24
N GLN A 113 9.34 -0.09 12.26
CA GLN A 113 9.78 -0.60 13.55
C GLN A 113 10.25 -2.06 13.47
N ASN A 114 9.64 -2.87 12.63
CA ASN A 114 9.87 -4.31 12.53
C ASN A 114 10.75 -4.71 11.33
N ARG A 115 11.11 -3.80 10.42
CA ARG A 115 11.80 -4.06 9.14
C ARG A 115 11.11 -5.10 8.26
N VAL A 116 9.78 -5.18 8.32
CA VAL A 116 8.98 -6.24 7.68
C VAL A 116 8.31 -5.77 6.40
N MET A 117 8.22 -4.44 6.14
CA MET A 117 7.50 -3.91 4.97
C MET A 117 7.93 -4.56 3.66
N MET A 118 9.24 -4.71 3.43
CA MET A 118 9.78 -5.35 2.21
C MET A 118 9.49 -6.87 2.12
N GLN A 119 8.88 -7.46 3.15
CA GLN A 119 8.50 -8.88 3.21
C GLN A 119 6.98 -9.07 3.15
N THR A 120 6.20 -7.98 3.09
CA THR A 120 4.75 -8.10 2.98
C THR A 120 4.35 -8.66 1.62
N PRO A 121 3.27 -9.46 1.52
CA PRO A 121 2.78 -9.97 0.25
C PRO A 121 2.50 -8.87 -0.77
N PHE A 122 2.00 -7.72 -0.31
CA PHE A 122 1.78 -6.54 -1.15
C PHE A 122 3.08 -6.05 -1.77
N TYR A 123 4.11 -5.78 -0.94
CA TYR A 123 5.40 -5.29 -1.43
C TYR A 123 6.06 -6.27 -2.39
N LEU A 124 6.10 -7.56 -2.04
CA LEU A 124 6.73 -8.59 -2.85
C LEU A 124 6.04 -8.73 -4.22
N LYS A 125 4.71 -8.67 -4.25
CA LYS A 125 3.95 -8.73 -5.50
C LYS A 125 4.20 -7.50 -6.36
N LEU A 126 4.16 -6.29 -5.77
CA LEU A 126 4.44 -5.05 -6.48
C LEU A 126 5.89 -5.00 -6.99
N LYS A 127 6.85 -5.43 -6.16
CA LYS A 127 8.26 -5.56 -6.56
C LYS A 127 8.43 -6.49 -7.76
N ALA A 128 7.75 -7.63 -7.78
CA ALA A 128 7.81 -8.56 -8.90
C ALA A 128 7.37 -7.92 -10.21
N GLU A 129 6.31 -7.11 -10.21
CA GLU A 129 5.87 -6.35 -11.39
C GLU A 129 6.93 -5.35 -11.86
N VAL A 130 7.49 -4.59 -10.92
CA VAL A 130 8.53 -3.59 -11.21
C VAL A 130 9.80 -4.27 -11.75
N VAL A 131 10.27 -5.36 -11.12
CA VAL A 131 11.43 -6.14 -11.56
C VAL A 131 11.21 -6.67 -12.98
N SER A 132 10.02 -7.18 -13.29
CA SER A 132 9.67 -7.66 -14.64
C SER A 132 9.85 -6.56 -15.69
N CYS A 133 9.31 -5.37 -15.45
CA CYS A 133 9.45 -4.22 -16.36
C CYS A 133 10.92 -3.81 -16.52
N ILE A 134 11.65 -3.65 -15.41
CA ILE A 134 13.06 -3.22 -15.44
C ILE A 134 13.94 -4.23 -16.16
N THR A 135 13.71 -5.53 -15.96
CA THR A 135 14.45 -6.60 -16.64
C THR A 135 14.24 -6.54 -18.15
N GLN A 136 13.02 -6.32 -18.60
CA GLN A 136 12.70 -6.21 -20.03
C GLN A 136 13.27 -4.93 -20.67
N LEU A 137 13.43 -3.86 -19.91
CA LEU A 137 14.08 -2.64 -20.37
C LEU A 137 15.60 -2.78 -20.55
N GLN A 138 16.23 -3.79 -19.95
CA GLN A 138 17.67 -4.07 -20.02
C GLN A 138 18.57 -2.86 -19.69
N ILE A 139 18.10 -2.00 -18.79
CA ILE A 139 18.78 -0.74 -18.45
C ILE A 139 19.69 -0.86 -17.21
N VAL A 140 19.60 -1.96 -16.45
CA VAL A 140 20.37 -2.17 -15.22
C VAL A 140 20.90 -3.59 -15.11
N ALA A 141 22.04 -3.75 -14.42
CA ALA A 141 22.63 -5.06 -14.16
C ALA A 141 21.92 -5.82 -13.01
N ASP A 142 21.33 -5.10 -12.05
CA ASP A 142 20.64 -5.67 -10.89
C ASP A 142 19.20 -5.10 -10.78
N PRO A 143 18.24 -5.70 -11.50
CA PRO A 143 16.84 -5.24 -11.47
C PRO A 143 16.19 -5.33 -10.09
N ASP A 144 16.57 -6.30 -9.26
CA ASP A 144 16.00 -6.51 -7.93
C ASP A 144 16.35 -5.36 -6.98
N PHE A 145 17.63 -5.01 -6.92
CA PHE A 145 18.11 -3.86 -6.13
C PHE A 145 17.50 -2.54 -6.61
N HIS A 146 17.44 -2.34 -7.92
CA HIS A 146 16.88 -1.11 -8.48
C HIS A 146 15.38 -0.99 -8.25
N ALA A 147 14.64 -2.10 -8.25
CA ALA A 147 13.22 -2.11 -7.90
C ALA A 147 13.00 -1.68 -6.46
N ASP A 148 13.81 -2.14 -5.50
CA ASP A 148 13.74 -1.71 -4.11
C ASP A 148 13.97 -0.20 -3.95
N LEU A 149 14.99 0.36 -4.63
CA LEU A 149 15.25 1.80 -4.59
C LEU A 149 14.09 2.60 -5.20
N LEU A 150 13.57 2.14 -6.32
CA LEU A 150 12.47 2.80 -7.01
C LEU A 150 11.20 2.78 -6.16
N LEU A 151 10.83 1.64 -5.60
CA LEU A 151 9.67 1.50 -4.72
C LEU A 151 9.79 2.38 -3.46
N ASN A 152 10.98 2.46 -2.85
CA ASN A 152 11.20 3.34 -1.71
C ASN A 152 10.99 4.83 -2.03
N SER A 153 11.19 5.24 -3.29
CA SER A 153 10.90 6.61 -3.75
C SER A 153 9.40 6.94 -3.75
N PHE A 154 8.54 5.91 -3.63
CA PHE A 154 7.08 6.01 -3.58
C PHE A 154 6.51 5.56 -2.22
N SER A 155 7.27 5.68 -1.13
CA SER A 155 6.72 5.48 0.21
C SER A 155 5.64 6.51 0.55
N ALA A 156 4.72 6.17 1.45
CA ALA A 156 3.63 7.07 1.83
C ALA A 156 4.13 8.40 2.39
N ASP A 157 5.22 8.41 3.19
CA ASP A 157 5.83 9.63 3.72
C ASP A 157 6.39 10.54 2.60
N VAL A 158 7.08 9.95 1.60
CA VAL A 158 7.64 10.70 0.47
C VAL A 158 6.51 11.24 -0.40
N PHE A 159 5.50 10.42 -0.70
CA PHE A 159 4.33 10.85 -1.44
C PHE A 159 3.62 12.02 -0.76
N GLU A 160 3.30 11.90 0.54
CA GLU A 160 2.63 12.95 1.30
C GLU A 160 3.40 14.28 1.23
N TYR A 161 4.71 14.24 1.44
CA TYR A 161 5.55 15.43 1.38
C TYR A 161 5.54 16.08 -0.01
N GLN A 162 5.72 15.27 -1.07
CA GLN A 162 5.76 15.79 -2.43
C GLN A 162 4.39 16.32 -2.88
N HIS A 163 3.32 15.58 -2.58
CA HIS A 163 1.97 15.91 -3.05
C HIS A 163 1.34 17.03 -2.21
N TYR A 164 1.30 16.89 -0.87
CA TYR A 164 0.57 17.84 -0.02
C TYR A 164 1.41 19.02 0.43
N VAL A 165 2.72 18.89 0.65
CA VAL A 165 3.59 19.98 1.09
C VAL A 165 4.17 20.71 -0.10
N LYS A 166 4.78 20.01 -1.07
CA LYS A 166 5.40 20.59 -2.26
C LYS A 166 4.40 20.91 -3.37
N LYS A 167 3.14 20.43 -3.26
CA LYS A 167 2.07 20.62 -4.25
C LYS A 167 2.44 20.13 -5.66
N ILE A 168 3.21 19.06 -5.74
CA ILE A 168 3.57 18.43 -7.00
C ILE A 168 2.41 17.50 -7.41
N PRO A 169 1.80 17.69 -8.60
CA PRO A 169 0.79 16.77 -9.12
C PRO A 169 1.33 15.35 -9.25
N SER A 170 0.50 14.34 -8.96
CA SER A 170 0.87 12.92 -8.91
C SER A 170 1.52 12.41 -10.18
N GLU A 171 0.98 12.73 -11.35
CA GLU A 171 1.60 12.37 -12.63
C GLU A 171 3.00 12.97 -12.78
N GLN A 172 3.16 14.25 -12.40
CA GLN A 172 4.44 14.93 -12.46
C GLN A 172 5.47 14.34 -11.51
N PHE A 173 5.01 13.86 -10.32
CA PHE A 173 5.87 13.18 -9.37
C PHE A 173 6.37 11.86 -9.95
N VAL A 174 5.47 11.02 -10.47
CA VAL A 174 5.82 9.76 -11.14
C VAL A 174 6.81 9.99 -12.29
N ASP A 175 6.49 10.92 -13.19
CA ASP A 175 7.34 11.20 -14.37
C ASP A 175 8.74 11.68 -13.97
N ARG A 176 8.87 12.50 -12.93
CA ARG A 176 10.17 12.98 -12.44
C ARG A 176 11.00 11.86 -11.85
N VAL A 177 10.41 10.98 -11.02
CA VAL A 177 11.11 9.84 -10.42
C VAL A 177 11.56 8.87 -11.50
N LEU A 178 10.67 8.47 -12.40
CA LEU A 178 11.00 7.55 -13.49
C LEU A 178 12.07 8.13 -14.43
N LYS A 179 12.02 9.43 -14.73
CA LYS A 179 13.03 10.10 -15.55
C LYS A 179 14.42 10.07 -14.90
N ILE A 180 14.50 10.29 -13.59
CA ILE A 180 15.77 10.20 -12.85
C ILE A 180 16.28 8.77 -12.90
N PHE A 181 15.40 7.79 -12.66
CA PHE A 181 15.74 6.38 -12.67
C PHE A 181 16.26 5.91 -14.02
N VAL A 182 15.52 6.16 -15.11
CA VAL A 182 15.90 5.72 -16.46
C VAL A 182 17.17 6.42 -16.95
N ARG A 183 17.35 7.73 -16.71
CA ARG A 183 18.53 8.47 -17.14
C ARG A 183 19.78 8.18 -16.30
N GLY A 184 19.63 8.04 -14.99
CA GLY A 184 20.74 7.76 -14.09
C GLY A 184 21.40 6.39 -14.31
N VAL A 185 20.70 5.50 -14.99
CA VAL A 185 21.15 4.14 -15.30
C VAL A 185 21.82 4.03 -16.67
N GLN A 186 21.54 4.97 -17.59
CA GLN A 186 22.14 5.02 -18.93
C GLN A 186 23.50 5.74 -18.99
N SER A 187 23.96 6.27 -17.85
CA SER A 187 25.28 6.93 -17.71
C SER A 187 26.30 6.02 -17.06
#